data_3f9093e03e80d1f3775730f50ebf2f1e
#
_entry.id   3f9093e03e80d1f3775730f50ebf2f1e
#
_cell.length_a   1.000
_cell.length_b   1.000
_cell.length_c   1.000
_cell.angle_alpha   90.00
_cell.angle_beta   90.00
_cell.angle_gamma   90.00
#
_symmetry.space_group_name_H-M   'P 1'
#
loop_
_entity.id
_entity.type
_entity.pdbx_description
1 polymer ?
#
loop_
_entity_poly.entity_id
_entity_poly.type
_entity_poly.pdbx_seq_one_letter_code
_entity_poly.pdbx_strand_id
1 'polypeptide(L)'
;MAAREDLVEKIKNLAKKKNLTLYALFNETLEQVLKVEETEKTLTEIVDEYKTFKMVKEAGFILTPSNFIYSILEKTFKDEEKNLTKIWFENGEWFGKYCKTMFPNKNHQKFLEKILNTIFWDLSDCTINKNNDEISIKCVSSRYTFSYTHLLVSFILGMMKPYNYQLTKKDVSRGIVALTFKKEKGE
;
A
#
# COMPACT_ATOMS: atom_id res chain seq x y z
N MET A 1 26.57 -28.85 1.56
CA MET A 1 25.51 -27.98 1.05
C MET A 1 26.09 -27.15 -0.09
N ALA A 2 25.55 -27.27 -1.31
CA ALA A 2 26.06 -26.54 -2.47
C ALA A 2 25.18 -25.29 -2.66
N ALA A 3 25.79 -24.13 -2.68
CA ALA A 3 25.10 -22.87 -3.01
C ALA A 3 25.35 -22.55 -4.50
N ARG A 4 24.42 -21.82 -5.12
CA ARG A 4 24.57 -21.34 -6.51
C ARG A 4 25.80 -20.44 -6.62
N GLU A 5 26.66 -20.68 -7.61
CA GLU A 5 27.91 -19.93 -7.80
C GLU A 5 27.69 -18.42 -7.95
N ASP A 6 26.66 -18.00 -8.71
CA ASP A 6 26.31 -16.60 -8.90
C ASP A 6 25.97 -15.88 -7.59
N LEU A 7 25.31 -16.57 -6.65
CA LEU A 7 25.01 -16.05 -5.33
C LEU A 7 26.25 -15.99 -4.44
N VAL A 8 27.09 -17.00 -4.51
CA VAL A 8 28.36 -17.06 -3.74
C VAL A 8 29.27 -15.89 -4.12
N GLU A 9 29.37 -15.58 -5.41
CA GLU A 9 30.17 -14.45 -5.87
C GLU A 9 29.61 -13.10 -5.38
N LYS A 10 28.28 -12.91 -5.47
CA LYS A 10 27.62 -11.71 -4.97
C LYS A 10 27.81 -11.52 -3.47
N ILE A 11 27.70 -12.59 -2.68
CA ILE A 11 27.91 -12.55 -1.23
C ILE A 11 29.38 -12.25 -0.89
N LYS A 12 30.36 -12.83 -1.60
CA LYS A 12 31.77 -12.50 -1.43
C LYS A 12 32.06 -11.01 -1.67
N ASN A 13 31.48 -10.45 -2.73
CA ASN A 13 31.62 -9.03 -3.04
C ASN A 13 30.95 -8.14 -1.97
N LEU A 14 29.80 -8.56 -1.44
CA LEU A 14 29.13 -7.87 -0.36
C LEU A 14 29.93 -7.90 0.96
N ALA A 15 30.52 -9.06 1.30
CA ALA A 15 31.38 -9.20 2.47
C ALA A 15 32.60 -8.26 2.38
N LYS A 16 33.29 -8.23 1.23
CA LYS A 16 34.38 -7.28 0.98
C LYS A 16 33.95 -5.83 1.16
N LYS A 17 32.79 -5.45 0.60
CA LYS A 17 32.26 -4.09 0.71
C LYS A 17 31.94 -3.68 2.16
N LYS A 18 31.53 -4.64 2.98
CA LYS A 18 31.23 -4.44 4.41
C LYS A 18 32.45 -4.61 5.33
N ASN A 19 33.64 -4.94 4.81
CA ASN A 19 34.83 -5.31 5.58
C ASN A 19 34.59 -6.49 6.53
N LEU A 20 33.80 -7.47 6.10
CA LEU A 20 33.49 -8.68 6.84
C LEU A 20 34.12 -9.91 6.18
N THR A 21 34.41 -10.95 6.96
CA THR A 21 34.68 -12.27 6.40
C THR A 21 33.39 -12.88 5.83
N LEU A 22 33.53 -13.77 4.86
CA LEU A 22 32.37 -14.49 4.31
C LEU A 22 31.63 -15.26 5.42
N TYR A 23 32.36 -15.86 6.34
CA TYR A 23 31.82 -16.58 7.49
C TYR A 23 31.00 -15.67 8.42
N ALA A 24 31.54 -14.52 8.77
CA ALA A 24 30.83 -13.54 9.62
C ALA A 24 29.52 -13.03 8.96
N LEU A 25 29.60 -12.67 7.67
CA LEU A 25 28.40 -12.23 6.93
C LEU A 25 27.36 -13.35 6.83
N PHE A 26 27.79 -14.60 6.65
CA PHE A 26 26.87 -15.73 6.54
C PHE A 26 26.14 -15.98 7.87
N ASN A 27 26.86 -16.00 9.00
CA ASN A 27 26.25 -16.15 10.31
C ASN A 27 25.31 -15.00 10.65
N GLU A 28 25.71 -13.74 10.41
CA GLU A 28 24.83 -12.58 10.55
C GLU A 28 23.53 -12.75 9.74
N THR A 29 23.64 -13.22 8.51
CA THR A 29 22.49 -13.44 7.65
C THR A 29 21.56 -14.53 8.20
N LEU A 30 22.09 -15.64 8.67
CA LEU A 30 21.32 -16.73 9.27
C LEU A 30 20.59 -16.27 10.54
N GLU A 31 21.27 -15.50 11.41
CA GLU A 31 20.64 -14.92 12.58
C GLU A 31 19.45 -14.01 12.22
N GLN A 32 19.58 -13.18 11.16
CA GLN A 32 18.48 -12.34 10.72
C GLN A 32 17.32 -13.16 10.11
N VAL A 33 17.61 -14.24 9.40
CA VAL A 33 16.57 -15.15 8.90
C VAL A 33 15.78 -15.75 10.06
N LEU A 34 16.45 -16.22 11.10
CA LEU A 34 15.78 -16.78 12.29
C LEU A 34 14.89 -15.75 12.99
N LYS A 35 15.35 -14.50 13.12
CA LYS A 35 14.53 -13.41 13.69
C LYS A 35 13.30 -13.10 12.83
N VAL A 36 13.41 -13.22 11.50
CA VAL A 36 12.28 -13.04 10.61
C VAL A 36 11.23 -14.13 10.81
N GLU A 37 11.64 -15.38 10.95
CA GLU A 37 10.72 -16.51 11.23
C GLU A 37 9.90 -16.30 12.53
N GLU A 38 10.47 -15.64 13.55
CA GLU A 38 9.75 -15.27 14.78
C GLU A 38 8.57 -14.32 14.51
N THR A 39 8.53 -13.63 13.38
CA THR A 39 7.45 -12.70 12.99
C THR A 39 6.32 -13.37 12.23
N GLU A 40 6.35 -14.69 12.05
CA GLU A 40 5.40 -15.45 11.22
C GLU A 40 5.36 -15.01 9.74
N LYS A 41 6.40 -14.29 9.28
CA LYS A 41 6.56 -13.80 7.91
C LYS A 41 7.81 -14.38 7.26
N THR A 42 7.76 -14.50 5.95
CA THR A 42 8.95 -14.83 5.17
C THR A 42 9.86 -13.62 4.99
N LEU A 43 11.17 -13.86 4.79
CA LEU A 43 12.12 -12.79 4.49
C LEU A 43 11.72 -11.97 3.24
N THR A 44 11.11 -12.62 2.24
CA THR A 44 10.60 -11.96 1.04
C THR A 44 9.49 -10.97 1.37
N GLU A 45 8.55 -11.37 2.22
CA GLU A 45 7.45 -10.49 2.67
C GLU A 45 7.97 -9.27 3.42
N ILE A 46 8.90 -9.47 4.38
CA ILE A 46 9.51 -8.37 5.14
C ILE A 46 10.23 -7.38 4.21
N VAL A 47 11.06 -7.88 3.28
CA VAL A 47 11.79 -7.03 2.31
C VAL A 47 10.81 -6.25 1.43
N ASP A 48 9.74 -6.89 1.00
CA ASP A 48 8.74 -6.24 0.15
C ASP A 48 7.88 -5.23 0.92
N GLU A 49 7.54 -5.50 2.17
CA GLU A 49 6.88 -4.53 3.05
C GLU A 49 7.76 -3.31 3.28
N TYR A 50 9.03 -3.51 3.58
CA TYR A 50 9.98 -2.41 3.75
C TYR A 50 10.09 -1.54 2.49
N LYS A 51 10.19 -2.15 1.30
CA LYS A 51 10.21 -1.42 0.02
C LYS A 51 8.94 -0.59 -0.19
N THR A 52 7.78 -1.17 0.14
CA THR A 52 6.49 -0.49 0.01
C THR A 52 6.38 0.67 1.01
N PHE A 53 6.79 0.44 2.26
CA PHE A 53 6.84 1.48 3.28
C PHE A 53 7.78 2.64 2.90
N LYS A 54 8.97 2.32 2.41
CA LYS A 54 9.92 3.33 1.92
C LYS A 54 9.32 4.18 0.79
N MET A 55 8.65 3.54 -0.17
CA MET A 55 7.96 4.22 -1.26
C MET A 55 6.86 5.17 -0.76
N VAL A 56 6.03 4.71 0.17
CA VAL A 56 4.96 5.52 0.77
C VAL A 56 5.54 6.73 1.50
N LYS A 57 6.64 6.54 2.24
CA LYS A 57 7.37 7.63 2.89
C LYS A 57 7.93 8.65 1.87
N GLU A 58 8.55 8.18 0.80
CA GLU A 58 9.07 9.03 -0.28
C GLU A 58 7.95 9.77 -1.03
N ALA A 59 6.75 9.20 -1.08
CA ALA A 59 5.55 9.84 -1.60
C ALA A 59 4.94 10.90 -0.65
N GLY A 60 5.59 11.21 0.48
CA GLY A 60 5.18 12.29 1.38
C GLY A 60 4.13 11.90 2.43
N PHE A 61 3.82 10.62 2.61
CA PHE A 61 2.95 10.19 3.70
C PHE A 61 3.65 10.30 5.06
N ILE A 62 2.89 10.66 6.07
CA ILE A 62 3.34 10.77 7.46
C ILE A 62 2.57 9.79 8.35
N LEU A 63 3.24 9.29 9.38
CA LEU A 63 2.61 8.51 10.43
C LEU A 63 2.01 9.45 11.47
N THR A 64 0.72 9.27 11.74
CA THR A 64 0.01 10.07 12.74
C THR A 64 -0.89 9.15 13.56
N PRO A 65 -1.02 9.36 14.89
CA PRO A 65 -1.96 8.61 15.70
C PRO A 65 -3.38 8.72 15.14
N SER A 66 -4.04 7.59 14.90
CA SER A 66 -5.37 7.55 14.26
C SER A 66 -6.42 8.34 15.04
N ASN A 67 -6.42 8.23 16.37
CA ASN A 67 -7.35 8.97 17.23
C ASN A 67 -7.26 10.50 17.07
N PHE A 68 -6.04 11.01 16.81
CA PHE A 68 -5.85 12.45 16.56
C PHE A 68 -6.56 12.87 15.27
N ILE A 69 -6.33 12.13 14.19
CA ILE A 69 -6.98 12.40 12.90
C ILE A 69 -8.49 12.26 13.01
N TYR A 70 -8.99 11.18 13.63
CA TYR A 70 -10.44 10.97 13.78
C TYR A 70 -11.09 12.07 14.59
N SER A 71 -10.45 12.52 15.67
CA SER A 71 -10.98 13.61 16.52
C SER A 71 -11.07 14.95 15.78
N ILE A 72 -10.10 15.25 14.90
CA ILE A 72 -10.14 16.44 14.07
C ILE A 72 -11.27 16.32 13.03
N LEU A 73 -11.33 15.19 12.34
CA LEU A 73 -12.30 14.97 11.27
C LEU A 73 -13.76 15.00 11.81
N GLU A 74 -14.02 14.38 12.95
CA GLU A 74 -15.36 14.41 13.56
C GLU A 74 -15.83 15.85 13.89
N LYS A 75 -14.89 16.76 14.17
CA LYS A 75 -15.20 18.17 14.45
C LYS A 75 -15.38 19.01 13.20
N THR A 76 -14.62 18.68 12.12
CA THR A 76 -14.52 19.57 10.94
C THR A 76 -15.29 19.04 9.74
N PHE A 77 -15.52 17.74 9.64
CA PHE A 77 -16.06 17.11 8.43
C PHE A 77 -17.44 17.66 8.05
N LYS A 78 -18.31 17.89 9.01
CA LYS A 78 -19.68 18.37 8.75
C LYS A 78 -19.69 19.72 8.01
N ASP A 79 -18.80 20.61 8.39
CA ASP A 79 -18.73 21.96 7.83
C ASP A 79 -17.86 22.02 6.57
N GLU A 80 -16.85 21.13 6.46
CA GLU A 80 -15.83 21.14 5.41
C GLU A 80 -15.89 19.91 4.48
N GLU A 81 -16.97 19.15 4.47
CA GLU A 81 -17.08 17.87 3.73
C GLU A 81 -16.62 17.99 2.28
N LYS A 82 -17.14 19.01 1.56
CA LYS A 82 -16.82 19.20 0.14
C LYS A 82 -15.34 19.50 -0.10
N ASN A 83 -14.75 20.31 0.77
CA ASN A 83 -13.34 20.68 0.68
C ASN A 83 -12.43 19.50 1.04
N LEU A 84 -12.71 18.81 2.12
CA LEU A 84 -11.96 17.64 2.57
C LEU A 84 -12.02 16.49 1.56
N THR A 85 -13.20 16.19 1.00
CA THR A 85 -13.36 15.15 -0.02
C THR A 85 -12.60 15.50 -1.30
N LYS A 86 -12.59 16.77 -1.70
CA LYS A 86 -11.82 17.26 -2.84
C LYS A 86 -10.32 17.08 -2.61
N ILE A 87 -9.80 17.52 -1.46
CA ILE A 87 -8.39 17.37 -1.10
C ILE A 87 -7.98 15.90 -1.11
N TRP A 88 -8.77 15.02 -0.53
CA TRP A 88 -8.47 13.59 -0.50
C TRP A 88 -8.53 12.95 -1.88
N PHE A 89 -9.45 13.36 -2.73
CA PHE A 89 -9.51 12.93 -4.13
C PHE A 89 -8.27 13.36 -4.90
N GLU A 90 -7.86 14.62 -4.79
CA GLU A 90 -6.68 15.17 -5.46
C GLU A 90 -5.39 14.47 -5.00
N ASN A 91 -5.26 14.21 -3.70
CA ASN A 91 -4.15 13.41 -3.15
C ASN A 91 -4.15 11.97 -3.70
N GLY A 92 -5.33 11.36 -3.79
CA GLY A 92 -5.50 10.04 -4.41
C GLY A 92 -5.08 10.05 -5.89
N GLU A 93 -5.52 11.03 -6.67
CA GLU A 93 -5.16 11.18 -8.08
C GLU A 93 -3.66 11.38 -8.27
N TRP A 94 -3.06 12.26 -7.49
CA TRP A 94 -1.62 12.44 -7.49
C TRP A 94 -0.87 11.13 -7.18
N PHE A 95 -1.30 10.43 -6.14
CA PHE A 95 -0.68 9.18 -5.74
C PHE A 95 -0.86 8.07 -6.78
N GLY A 96 -2.03 8.00 -7.42
CA GLY A 96 -2.28 7.08 -8.54
C GLY A 96 -1.35 7.35 -9.74
N LYS A 97 -1.11 8.63 -10.09
CA LYS A 97 -0.14 9.03 -11.12
C LYS A 97 1.28 8.64 -10.72
N TYR A 98 1.67 8.89 -9.47
CA TYR A 98 2.96 8.50 -8.93
C TYR A 98 3.19 6.99 -9.06
N CYS A 99 2.24 6.18 -8.60
CA CYS A 99 2.32 4.71 -8.69
C CYS A 99 2.41 4.22 -10.15
N LYS A 100 1.62 4.79 -11.05
CA LYS A 100 1.62 4.43 -12.47
C LYS A 100 2.96 4.74 -13.15
N THR A 101 3.59 5.86 -12.78
CA THR A 101 4.88 6.29 -13.34
C THR A 101 6.05 5.48 -12.78
N MET A 102 6.07 5.26 -11.47
CA MET A 102 7.18 4.57 -10.81
C MET A 102 7.15 3.05 -11.02
N PHE A 103 5.99 2.47 -11.30
CA PHE A 103 5.81 1.01 -11.39
C PHE A 103 5.00 0.56 -12.61
N PRO A 104 5.40 0.93 -13.85
CA PRO A 104 4.60 0.70 -15.05
C PRO A 104 4.35 -0.79 -15.36
N ASN A 105 5.27 -1.69 -14.92
CA ASN A 105 5.26 -3.11 -15.27
C ASN A 105 4.73 -4.03 -14.13
N LYS A 106 4.23 -3.47 -13.03
CA LYS A 106 3.68 -4.30 -11.94
C LYS A 106 2.25 -4.74 -12.22
N ASN A 107 1.92 -5.94 -11.74
CA ASN A 107 0.51 -6.34 -11.66
C ASN A 107 -0.24 -5.33 -10.78
N HIS A 108 -0.99 -4.44 -11.43
CA HIS A 108 -1.64 -3.31 -10.75
C HIS A 108 -2.57 -3.75 -9.61
N GLN A 109 -3.27 -4.87 -9.75
CA GLN A 109 -4.18 -5.36 -8.72
C GLN A 109 -3.45 -5.64 -7.40
N LYS A 110 -2.50 -6.59 -7.40
CA LYS A 110 -1.74 -6.96 -6.19
C LYS A 110 -0.93 -5.79 -5.63
N PHE A 111 -0.46 -4.93 -6.51
CA PHE A 111 0.29 -3.75 -6.12
C PHE A 111 -0.59 -2.72 -5.40
N LEU A 112 -1.77 -2.41 -5.93
CA LEU A 112 -2.73 -1.48 -5.32
C LEU A 112 -3.25 -2.01 -3.98
N GLU A 113 -3.55 -3.31 -3.89
CA GLU A 113 -3.96 -3.96 -2.65
C GLU A 113 -2.90 -3.82 -1.56
N LYS A 114 -1.64 -4.14 -1.90
CA LYS A 114 -0.51 -3.98 -0.98
C LYS A 114 -0.33 -2.54 -0.53
N ILE A 115 -0.45 -1.58 -1.46
CA ILE A 115 -0.34 -0.15 -1.16
C ILE A 115 -1.44 0.31 -0.22
N LEU A 116 -2.70 -0.02 -0.50
CA LEU A 116 -3.83 0.38 0.35
C LEU A 116 -3.65 -0.16 1.78
N ASN A 117 -3.28 -1.42 1.93
CA ASN A 117 -2.97 -2.01 3.24
C ASN A 117 -1.75 -1.37 3.93
N THR A 118 -0.80 -0.82 3.17
CA THR A 118 0.36 -0.13 3.73
C THR A 118 0.06 1.31 4.16
N ILE A 119 -0.79 2.03 3.42
CA ILE A 119 -1.14 3.43 3.71
C ILE A 119 -2.19 3.52 4.81
N PHE A 120 -3.19 2.65 4.74
CA PHE A 120 -4.33 2.65 5.66
C PHE A 120 -4.17 1.53 6.69
N TRP A 121 -3.27 1.71 7.64
CA TRP A 121 -2.85 0.72 8.65
C TRP A 121 -3.97 0.23 9.56
N ASP A 122 -5.02 1.01 9.70
CA ASP A 122 -6.19 0.67 10.51
C ASP A 122 -7.20 -0.20 9.74
N LEU A 123 -6.92 -0.58 8.48
CA LEU A 123 -7.72 -1.56 7.77
C LEU A 123 -7.55 -2.94 8.42
N SER A 124 -8.68 -3.56 8.73
CA SER A 124 -8.71 -4.97 9.15
C SER A 124 -8.57 -5.90 7.95
N ASP A 125 -9.09 -5.48 6.79
CA ASP A 125 -8.99 -6.19 5.52
C ASP A 125 -9.15 -5.21 4.34
N CYS A 126 -8.37 -5.43 3.30
CA CYS A 126 -8.54 -4.74 2.02
C CYS A 126 -8.22 -5.70 0.88
N THR A 127 -9.24 -6.05 0.11
CA THR A 127 -9.12 -6.96 -1.02
C THR A 127 -9.47 -6.27 -2.32
N ILE A 128 -8.69 -6.57 -3.35
CA ILE A 128 -8.93 -6.10 -4.72
C ILE A 128 -9.10 -7.30 -5.63
N ASN A 129 -10.26 -7.41 -6.25
CA ASN A 129 -10.56 -8.44 -7.24
C ASN A 129 -10.68 -7.81 -8.62
N LYS A 130 -9.96 -8.37 -9.58
CA LYS A 130 -10.05 -7.98 -10.98
C LYS A 130 -10.66 -9.10 -11.80
N ASN A 131 -11.72 -8.79 -12.53
CA ASN A 131 -12.38 -9.69 -13.45
C ASN A 131 -12.54 -8.96 -14.79
N ASN A 132 -11.77 -9.36 -15.81
CA ASN A 132 -11.71 -8.69 -17.12
C ASN A 132 -11.44 -7.18 -16.99
N ASP A 133 -12.41 -6.35 -17.38
CA ASP A 133 -12.35 -4.89 -17.35
C ASP A 133 -12.90 -4.30 -16.04
N GLU A 134 -13.32 -5.13 -15.12
CA GLU A 134 -13.88 -4.71 -13.83
C GLU A 134 -12.87 -4.91 -12.69
N ILE A 135 -12.80 -3.93 -11.80
CA ILE A 135 -12.05 -4.01 -10.53
C ILE A 135 -13.02 -3.72 -9.39
N SER A 136 -13.11 -4.64 -8.43
CA SER A 136 -13.81 -4.40 -7.17
C SER A 136 -12.81 -4.24 -6.03
N ILE A 137 -13.01 -3.20 -5.23
CA ILE A 137 -12.21 -2.87 -4.06
C ILE A 137 -13.12 -2.96 -2.84
N LYS A 138 -12.77 -3.81 -1.88
CA LYS A 138 -13.47 -3.92 -0.61
C LYS A 138 -12.48 -3.67 0.52
N CYS A 139 -12.77 -2.66 1.35
CA CYS A 139 -11.98 -2.33 2.53
C CYS A 139 -12.88 -2.35 3.76
N VAL A 140 -12.37 -2.89 4.86
CA VAL A 140 -13.08 -2.99 6.13
C VAL A 140 -12.18 -2.51 7.26
N SER A 141 -12.74 -1.70 8.17
CA SER A 141 -12.09 -1.30 9.41
C SER A 141 -13.12 -1.01 10.50
N SER A 142 -13.03 -1.68 11.62
CA SER A 142 -13.87 -1.40 12.79
C SER A 142 -13.54 -0.06 13.48
N ARG A 143 -12.37 0.51 13.18
CA ARG A 143 -11.88 1.76 13.78
C ARG A 143 -12.32 3.02 13.04
N TYR A 144 -12.68 2.90 11.76
CA TYR A 144 -12.99 4.06 10.94
C TYR A 144 -14.27 4.75 11.40
N THR A 145 -14.19 6.07 11.50
CA THR A 145 -15.34 6.94 11.66
C THR A 145 -16.08 7.07 10.32
N PHE A 146 -17.29 7.62 10.37
CA PHE A 146 -18.06 7.93 9.16
C PHE A 146 -17.28 8.86 8.23
N SER A 147 -16.75 9.95 8.79
CA SER A 147 -15.97 10.96 8.06
C SER A 147 -14.76 10.35 7.37
N TYR A 148 -13.96 9.58 8.11
CA TYR A 148 -12.77 8.95 7.54
C TYR A 148 -13.09 7.91 6.46
N THR A 149 -14.19 7.16 6.62
CA THR A 149 -14.69 6.24 5.59
C THR A 149 -15.01 6.97 4.28
N HIS A 150 -15.65 8.14 4.35
CA HIS A 150 -15.95 8.94 3.16
C HIS A 150 -14.70 9.52 2.50
N LEU A 151 -13.73 9.92 3.29
CA LEU A 151 -12.44 10.39 2.78
C LEU A 151 -11.65 9.26 2.12
N LEU A 152 -11.63 8.06 2.70
CA LEU A 152 -11.04 6.88 2.05
C LEU A 152 -11.65 6.61 0.67
N VAL A 153 -12.98 6.69 0.55
CA VAL A 153 -13.67 6.56 -0.75
C VAL A 153 -13.15 7.59 -1.73
N SER A 154 -13.07 8.86 -1.31
CA SER A 154 -12.58 9.94 -2.18
C SER A 154 -11.14 9.72 -2.64
N PHE A 155 -10.27 9.25 -1.74
CA PHE A 155 -8.90 8.88 -2.07
C PHE A 155 -8.84 7.74 -3.10
N ILE A 156 -9.61 6.67 -2.90
CA ILE A 156 -9.64 5.53 -3.83
C ILE A 156 -10.16 5.98 -5.19
N LEU A 157 -11.20 6.80 -5.25
CA LEU A 157 -11.72 7.35 -6.52
C LEU A 157 -10.65 8.14 -7.27
N GLY A 158 -9.93 9.02 -6.57
CA GLY A 158 -8.80 9.75 -7.14
C GLY A 158 -7.71 8.82 -7.64
N MET A 159 -7.31 7.83 -6.82
CA MET A 159 -6.26 6.88 -7.16
C MET A 159 -6.56 6.03 -8.40
N MET A 160 -7.84 5.71 -8.65
CA MET A 160 -8.26 4.91 -9.80
C MET A 160 -8.34 5.71 -11.11
N LYS A 161 -8.50 7.03 -11.04
CA LYS A 161 -8.65 7.91 -12.22
C LYS A 161 -7.49 7.82 -13.22
N PRO A 162 -6.20 7.86 -12.84
CA PRO A 162 -5.08 7.75 -13.79
C PRO A 162 -5.00 6.42 -14.53
N TYR A 163 -5.70 5.41 -14.07
CA TYR A 163 -5.77 4.09 -14.70
C TYR A 163 -6.97 3.94 -15.65
N ASN A 164 -7.73 5.01 -15.86
CA ASN A 164 -8.95 5.05 -16.71
C ASN A 164 -10.04 4.08 -16.22
N TYR A 165 -10.26 4.06 -14.90
CA TYR A 165 -11.35 3.32 -14.29
C TYR A 165 -12.45 4.28 -13.84
N GLN A 166 -13.70 4.01 -14.25
CA GLN A 166 -14.90 4.72 -13.79
C GLN A 166 -15.64 3.90 -12.74
N LEU A 167 -16.14 4.57 -11.72
CA LEU A 167 -16.99 3.97 -10.70
C LEU A 167 -18.34 3.54 -11.30
N THR A 168 -18.70 2.27 -11.13
CA THR A 168 -20.00 1.71 -11.57
C THR A 168 -20.90 1.33 -10.41
N LYS A 169 -20.34 0.95 -9.26
CA LYS A 169 -21.10 0.61 -8.06
C LYS A 169 -20.38 1.15 -6.82
N LYS A 170 -21.18 1.72 -5.91
CA LYS A 170 -20.71 2.23 -4.61
C LYS A 170 -21.64 1.74 -3.52
N ASP A 171 -21.09 1.03 -2.55
CA ASP A 171 -21.76 0.61 -1.33
C ASP A 171 -20.83 0.95 -0.16
N VAL A 172 -21.25 1.89 0.68
CA VAL A 172 -20.44 2.50 1.72
C VAL A 172 -21.24 2.67 3.00
N SER A 173 -20.74 2.13 4.07
CA SER A 173 -21.22 2.37 5.42
C SER A 173 -20.03 2.60 6.35
N ARG A 174 -20.25 3.08 7.57
CA ARG A 174 -19.17 3.35 8.51
C ARG A 174 -18.22 2.15 8.61
N GLY A 175 -16.95 2.36 8.27
CA GLY A 175 -15.90 1.34 8.32
C GLY A 175 -15.97 0.29 7.22
N ILE A 176 -16.92 0.37 6.28
CA ILE A 176 -17.06 -0.57 5.17
C ILE A 176 -17.14 0.20 3.87
N VAL A 177 -16.26 -0.14 2.94
CA VAL A 177 -16.20 0.43 1.60
C VAL A 177 -16.22 -0.70 0.60
N ALA A 178 -17.18 -0.71 -0.31
CA ALA A 178 -17.22 -1.62 -1.46
C ALA A 178 -17.46 -0.80 -2.73
N LEU A 179 -16.45 -0.77 -3.60
CA LEU A 179 -16.45 0.01 -4.83
C LEU A 179 -16.19 -0.93 -6.01
N THR A 180 -16.95 -0.76 -7.08
CA THR A 180 -16.71 -1.47 -8.34
C THR A 180 -16.45 -0.44 -9.42
N PHE A 181 -15.39 -0.69 -10.18
CA PHE A 181 -14.94 0.16 -11.27
C PHE A 181 -14.90 -0.63 -12.56
N LYS A 182 -15.21 0.02 -13.68
CA LYS A 182 -15.04 -0.53 -15.01
C LYS A 182 -14.02 0.29 -15.79
N LYS A 183 -13.15 -0.40 -16.52
CA LYS A 183 -12.16 0.25 -17.36
C LYS A 183 -12.85 0.92 -18.54
N GLU A 184 -12.56 2.20 -18.76
CA GLU A 184 -12.98 2.89 -19.98
C GLU A 184 -12.26 2.25 -21.17
N LYS A 185 -13.03 1.92 -22.20
CA LYS A 185 -12.43 1.58 -23.50
C LYS A 185 -11.85 2.89 -24.05
N GLY A 186 -10.53 2.98 -24.13
CA GLY A 186 -9.90 4.10 -24.82
C GLY A 186 -10.41 4.14 -26.27
N GLU A 187 -10.81 5.32 -26.70
CA GLU A 187 -11.01 5.62 -28.11
C GLU A 187 -9.72 5.38 -28.89
#